data_8b06d4afd708b2cb25550d09829f51db
#
_entry.id   8b06d4afd708b2cb25550d09829f51db
#
_cell.length_a   1.000
_cell.length_b   1.000
_cell.length_c   1.000
_cell.angle_alpha   90.00
_cell.angle_beta   90.00
_cell.angle_gamma   90.00
#
_symmetry.space_group_name_H-M   'P 1'
#
loop_
_entity.id
_entity.type
_entity.pdbx_description
1 polymer ?
#
loop_
_entity_poly.entity_id
_entity_poly.type
_entity_poly.pdbx_seq_one_letter_code
_entity_poly.pdbx_strand_id
1 'polypeptide(L)'
;MDNARARNLAICGAAALAWLWVPSAGAASDAAQLMTKYNCQACHTVDKKLVGPAYKDVAAKYASDKGALVKLEQKVKTGGSGVWGAIPMPPNNVPDADLKTLVEWILVQK
;
A
#
# COMPACT_ATOMS: atom_id res chain seq x y z
N MET A 1 -8.89 -39.67 62.95
CA MET A 1 -7.59 -39.94 62.31
C MET A 1 -7.85 -40.31 60.91
N ASP A 2 -7.58 -39.38 60.01
CA ASP A 2 -7.03 -39.66 58.70
C ASP A 2 -7.01 -38.41 57.87
N ASN A 3 -5.82 -38.04 57.51
CA ASN A 3 -5.46 -36.86 56.78
C ASN A 3 -5.84 -36.99 55.29
N ALA A 4 -6.88 -36.32 54.86
CA ALA A 4 -7.10 -36.08 53.46
C ALA A 4 -6.28 -34.84 53.05
N ARG A 5 -5.10 -35.05 52.50
CA ARG A 5 -4.30 -34.01 51.86
C ARG A 5 -4.97 -33.64 50.52
N ALA A 6 -5.61 -32.52 50.54
CA ALA A 6 -6.02 -31.86 49.30
C ALA A 6 -4.77 -31.46 48.51
N ARG A 7 -4.52 -32.13 47.42
CA ARG A 7 -3.50 -31.74 46.45
C ARG A 7 -4.13 -30.69 45.52
N ASN A 8 -3.81 -29.45 45.79
CA ASN A 8 -4.10 -28.36 44.86
C ASN A 8 -3.22 -28.53 43.63
N LEU A 9 -3.79 -29.06 42.56
CA LEU A 9 -3.23 -28.99 41.23
C LEU A 9 -3.48 -27.59 40.72
N ALA A 10 -2.46 -26.72 40.81
CA ALA A 10 -2.44 -25.47 40.10
C ALA A 10 -2.28 -25.77 38.59
N ILE A 11 -3.37 -25.64 37.85
CA ILE A 11 -3.33 -25.69 36.41
C ILE A 11 -2.80 -24.32 35.98
N CYS A 12 -1.52 -24.24 35.67
CA CYS A 12 -0.95 -23.12 34.94
C CYS A 12 -1.47 -23.18 33.54
N GLY A 13 -2.58 -22.50 33.29
CA GLY A 13 -3.03 -22.23 31.95
C GLY A 13 -2.06 -21.27 31.28
N ALA A 14 -1.17 -21.78 30.43
CA ALA A 14 -0.40 -20.95 29.53
C ALA A 14 -1.37 -20.37 28.52
N ALA A 15 -1.76 -19.12 28.72
CA ALA A 15 -2.47 -18.37 27.68
C ALA A 15 -1.48 -18.12 26.56
N ALA A 16 -1.56 -18.93 25.51
CA ALA A 16 -0.87 -18.65 24.26
C ALA A 16 -1.51 -17.41 23.64
N LEU A 17 -0.87 -16.26 23.79
CA LEU A 17 -1.22 -15.07 23.06
C LEU A 17 -0.89 -15.33 21.59
N ALA A 18 -1.88 -15.78 20.83
CA ALA A 18 -1.80 -15.83 19.38
C ALA A 18 -1.77 -14.38 18.88
N TRP A 19 -0.61 -13.92 18.48
CA TRP A 19 -0.47 -12.67 17.77
C TRP A 19 -1.11 -12.84 16.41
N LEU A 20 -2.36 -12.42 16.31
CA LEU A 20 -3.06 -12.35 15.03
C LEU A 20 -2.45 -11.18 14.26
N TRP A 21 -1.67 -11.48 13.26
CA TRP A 21 -1.30 -10.52 12.24
C TRP A 21 -2.58 -10.17 11.47
N VAL A 22 -3.20 -9.08 11.84
CA VAL A 22 -4.27 -8.50 11.03
C VAL A 22 -3.58 -7.69 9.94
N PRO A 23 -3.71 -8.07 8.66
CA PRO A 23 -3.19 -7.22 7.58
C PRO A 23 -3.87 -5.86 7.69
N SER A 24 -3.07 -4.80 7.65
CA SER A 24 -3.54 -3.44 7.76
C SER A 24 -4.43 -3.09 6.56
N ALA A 25 -5.74 -3.27 6.69
CA ALA A 25 -6.72 -2.87 5.69
C ALA A 25 -6.75 -1.34 5.49
N GLY A 26 -6.20 -0.56 6.44
CA GLY A 26 -6.18 0.89 6.43
C GLY A 26 -5.39 1.49 5.26
N ALA A 27 -4.23 0.91 4.89
CA ALA A 27 -3.37 1.47 3.83
C ALA A 27 -4.04 1.46 2.45
N ALA A 28 -4.76 0.37 2.08
CA ALA A 28 -5.49 0.29 0.81
C ALA A 28 -6.69 1.25 0.78
N SER A 29 -7.41 1.40 1.91
CA SER A 29 -8.52 2.35 2.06
C SER A 29 -8.03 3.79 1.96
N ASP A 30 -6.91 4.13 2.60
CA ASP A 30 -6.32 5.47 2.54
C ASP A 30 -5.86 5.83 1.12
N ALA A 31 -5.21 4.91 0.42
CA ALA A 31 -4.80 5.13 -0.96
C ALA A 31 -5.99 5.34 -1.88
N ALA A 32 -7.06 4.57 -1.75
CA ALA A 32 -8.28 4.74 -2.54
C ALA A 32 -8.92 6.12 -2.33
N GLN A 33 -8.99 6.59 -1.10
CA GLN A 33 -9.48 7.92 -0.76
C GLN A 33 -8.60 9.02 -1.37
N LEU A 34 -7.29 8.88 -1.28
CA LEU A 34 -6.34 9.83 -1.84
C LEU A 34 -6.39 9.88 -3.38
N MET A 35 -6.59 8.75 -4.03
CA MET A 35 -6.77 8.69 -5.48
C MET A 35 -8.01 9.47 -5.94
N THR A 36 -9.09 9.36 -5.19
CA THR A 36 -10.31 10.14 -5.45
C THR A 36 -10.06 11.62 -5.18
N LYS A 37 -9.43 11.95 -4.06
CA LYS A 37 -9.14 13.33 -3.66
C LYS A 37 -8.30 14.07 -4.70
N TYR A 38 -7.28 13.40 -5.25
CA TYR A 38 -6.38 13.99 -6.23
C TYR A 38 -6.71 13.63 -7.68
N ASN A 39 -7.87 13.02 -7.91
CA ASN A 39 -8.41 12.72 -9.25
C ASN A 39 -7.49 11.82 -10.10
N CYS A 40 -6.75 10.94 -9.49
CA CYS A 40 -5.87 10.00 -10.19
C CYS A 40 -6.66 9.03 -11.09
N GLN A 41 -7.87 8.69 -10.66
CA GLN A 41 -8.76 7.75 -11.35
C GLN A 41 -9.28 8.27 -12.71
N ALA A 42 -9.14 9.56 -12.99
CA ALA A 42 -9.47 10.11 -14.30
C ALA A 42 -8.60 9.51 -15.43
N CYS A 43 -7.35 9.14 -15.11
CA CYS A 43 -6.36 8.69 -16.07
C CYS A 43 -5.78 7.31 -15.79
N HIS A 44 -5.92 6.79 -14.56
CA HIS A 44 -5.34 5.52 -14.15
C HIS A 44 -6.37 4.56 -13.56
N THR A 45 -6.19 3.28 -13.84
CA THR A 45 -6.88 2.17 -13.16
C THR A 45 -5.85 1.16 -12.66
N VAL A 46 -6.29 0.21 -11.82
CA VAL A 46 -5.39 -0.84 -11.31
C VAL A 46 -4.98 -1.83 -12.41
N ASP A 47 -5.95 -2.28 -13.21
CA ASP A 47 -5.80 -3.42 -14.11
C ASP A 47 -5.63 -3.07 -15.58
N LYS A 48 -6.10 -1.91 -16.01
CA LYS A 48 -6.19 -1.54 -17.42
C LYS A 48 -5.55 -0.19 -17.70
N LYS A 49 -4.91 -0.10 -18.88
CA LYS A 49 -4.52 1.19 -19.43
C LYS A 49 -5.77 2.00 -19.76
N LEU A 50 -5.77 3.24 -19.30
CA LEU A 50 -6.79 4.24 -19.67
C LEU A 50 -6.08 5.36 -20.46
N VAL A 51 -6.02 6.57 -19.93
CA VAL A 51 -5.15 7.63 -20.47
C VAL A 51 -3.70 7.37 -20.05
N GLY A 52 -3.49 7.03 -18.78
CA GLY A 52 -2.20 6.61 -18.24
C GLY A 52 -2.09 5.10 -18.08
N PRO A 53 -0.90 4.59 -17.72
CA PRO A 53 -0.67 3.18 -17.50
C PRO A 53 -1.48 2.63 -16.33
N ALA A 54 -1.79 1.34 -16.39
CA ALA A 54 -2.34 0.61 -15.24
C ALA A 54 -1.34 0.58 -14.09
N TYR A 55 -1.82 0.66 -12.87
CA TYR A 55 -0.93 0.60 -11.69
C TYR A 55 -0.15 -0.71 -11.59
N LYS A 56 -0.74 -1.83 -12.01
CA LYS A 56 -0.05 -3.12 -12.11
C LYS A 56 1.15 -3.07 -13.05
N ASP A 57 1.02 -2.39 -14.17
CA ASP A 57 2.10 -2.23 -15.14
C ASP A 57 3.21 -1.33 -14.59
N VAL A 58 2.83 -0.28 -13.88
CA VAL A 58 3.80 0.58 -13.18
C VAL A 58 4.58 -0.22 -12.13
N ALA A 59 3.89 -0.97 -11.29
CA ALA A 59 4.51 -1.83 -10.28
C ALA A 59 5.48 -2.85 -10.91
N ALA A 60 5.07 -3.48 -12.00
CA ALA A 60 5.90 -4.44 -12.71
C ALA A 60 7.16 -3.80 -13.30
N LYS A 61 7.02 -2.63 -13.93
CA LYS A 61 8.15 -1.90 -14.52
C LYS A 61 9.21 -1.52 -13.48
N TYR A 62 8.78 -1.12 -12.30
CA TYR A 62 9.67 -0.63 -11.24
C TYR A 62 9.99 -1.67 -10.16
N ALA A 63 9.61 -2.93 -10.34
CA ALA A 63 9.75 -3.99 -9.33
C ALA A 63 11.18 -4.18 -8.81
N SER A 64 12.19 -4.00 -9.66
CA SER A 64 13.61 -4.15 -9.32
C SER A 64 14.31 -2.83 -9.08
N ASP A 65 13.63 -1.71 -9.17
CA ASP A 65 14.22 -0.39 -9.04
C ASP A 65 14.14 0.07 -7.58
N LYS A 66 15.28 0.15 -6.92
CA LYS A 66 15.39 0.62 -5.53
C LYS A 66 15.04 2.10 -5.36
N GLY A 67 15.15 2.89 -6.43
CA GLY A 67 14.78 4.29 -6.46
C GLY A 67 13.36 4.56 -6.91
N ALA A 68 12.52 3.54 -7.07
CA ALA A 68 11.17 3.64 -7.64
C ALA A 68 10.29 4.64 -6.88
N LEU A 69 10.28 4.60 -5.55
CA LEU A 69 9.47 5.50 -4.74
C LEU A 69 9.75 6.96 -5.08
N VAL A 70 11.00 7.37 -5.01
CA VAL A 70 11.41 8.76 -5.29
C VAL A 70 11.12 9.16 -6.73
N LYS A 71 11.41 8.29 -7.70
CA LYS A 71 11.16 8.55 -9.11
C LYS A 71 9.68 8.74 -9.41
N LEU A 72 8.82 7.93 -8.83
CA LEU A 72 7.37 8.02 -9.04
C LEU A 72 6.77 9.21 -8.30
N GLU A 73 7.24 9.52 -7.10
CA GLU A 73 6.83 10.74 -6.41
C GLU A 73 7.18 11.99 -7.24
N GLN A 74 8.37 12.02 -7.80
CA GLN A 74 8.81 13.11 -8.68
C GLN A 74 7.95 13.19 -9.94
N LYS A 75 7.60 12.04 -10.55
CA LYS A 75 6.73 11.98 -11.72
C LYS A 75 5.35 12.57 -11.44
N VAL A 76 4.76 12.28 -10.31
CA VAL A 76 3.46 12.84 -9.93
C VAL A 76 3.55 14.36 -9.75
N LYS A 77 4.59 14.85 -9.11
CA LYS A 77 4.78 16.28 -8.86
C LYS A 77 5.04 17.08 -10.12
N THR A 78 5.90 16.58 -10.98
CA THR A 78 6.37 17.31 -12.17
C THR A 78 5.65 16.93 -13.45
N GLY A 79 5.01 15.78 -13.49
CA GLY A 79 4.38 15.25 -14.70
C GLY A 79 5.40 14.85 -15.76
N GLY A 80 4.98 14.81 -16.98
CA GLY A 80 5.82 14.52 -18.15
C GLY A 80 5.31 13.38 -18.99
N SER A 81 6.06 13.08 -20.08
CA SER A 81 5.73 12.05 -21.05
C SER A 81 6.97 11.25 -21.46
N GLY A 82 6.79 10.24 -22.29
CA GLY A 82 7.86 9.48 -22.94
C GLY A 82 8.09 8.10 -22.33
N VAL A 83 7.97 7.90 -21.03
CA VAL A 83 8.15 6.59 -20.40
C VAL A 83 7.04 5.61 -20.78
N TRP A 84 5.82 6.10 -20.88
CA TRP A 84 4.62 5.31 -21.19
C TRP A 84 3.94 5.75 -22.51
N GLY A 85 4.60 6.55 -23.30
CA GLY A 85 4.09 7.07 -24.55
C GLY A 85 4.07 8.59 -24.61
N ALA A 86 3.42 9.13 -25.63
CA ALA A 86 3.44 10.55 -25.96
C ALA A 86 2.47 11.40 -25.13
N ILE A 87 1.42 10.79 -24.57
CA ILE A 87 0.41 11.53 -23.79
C ILE A 87 1.02 11.96 -22.47
N PRO A 88 1.08 13.27 -22.16
CA PRO A 88 1.70 13.75 -20.96
C PRO A 88 0.79 13.54 -19.74
N MET A 89 1.40 13.16 -18.62
CA MET A 89 0.79 13.28 -17.30
C MET A 89 0.94 14.72 -16.83
N PRO A 90 -0.14 15.41 -16.45
CA PRO A 90 0.00 16.76 -15.90
C PRO A 90 0.66 16.73 -14.52
N PRO A 91 1.31 17.82 -14.11
CA PRO A 91 1.80 17.97 -12.73
C PRO A 91 0.64 17.92 -11.73
N ASN A 92 0.85 17.25 -10.61
CA ASN A 92 -0.13 17.17 -9.53
C ASN A 92 0.46 17.69 -8.22
N ASN A 93 -0.27 18.59 -7.57
CA ASN A 93 0.14 19.13 -6.28
C ASN A 93 -0.38 18.24 -5.15
N VAL A 94 0.35 17.17 -4.86
CA VAL A 94 0.04 16.22 -3.79
C VAL A 94 1.04 16.43 -2.65
N PRO A 95 0.59 16.65 -1.40
CA PRO A 95 1.47 16.75 -0.25
C PRO A 95 2.35 15.50 -0.09
N ASP A 96 3.56 15.66 0.40
CA ASP A 96 4.57 14.59 0.46
C ASP A 96 4.10 13.35 1.21
N ALA A 97 3.39 13.50 2.33
CA ALA A 97 2.87 12.38 3.11
C ALA A 97 1.83 11.57 2.33
N ASP A 98 0.89 12.23 1.67
CA ASP A 98 -0.13 11.60 0.85
C ASP A 98 0.48 10.94 -0.39
N LEU A 99 1.45 11.59 -1.00
CA LEU A 99 2.15 11.11 -2.17
C LEU A 99 2.92 9.81 -1.86
N LYS A 100 3.59 9.75 -0.74
CA LYS A 100 4.27 8.53 -0.28
C LYS A 100 3.28 7.38 -0.12
N THR A 101 2.15 7.61 0.52
CA THR A 101 1.09 6.60 0.70
C THR A 101 0.58 6.09 -0.65
N LEU A 102 0.32 6.99 -1.58
CA LEU A 102 -0.14 6.64 -2.93
C LEU A 102 0.88 5.80 -3.69
N VAL A 103 2.13 6.24 -3.74
CA VAL A 103 3.18 5.57 -4.52
C VAL A 103 3.54 4.21 -3.90
N GLU A 104 3.63 4.11 -2.59
CA GLU A 104 3.85 2.82 -1.93
C GLU A 104 2.74 1.82 -2.26
N TRP A 105 1.49 2.26 -2.28
CA TRP A 105 0.37 1.42 -2.68
C TRP A 105 0.45 1.00 -4.16
N ILE A 106 0.80 1.92 -5.05
CA ILE A 106 0.97 1.61 -6.49
C ILE A 106 2.04 0.53 -6.68
N LEU A 107 3.17 0.65 -6.00
CA LEU A 107 4.30 -0.26 -6.17
C LEU A 107 4.04 -1.70 -5.72
N VAL A 108 3.02 -1.96 -4.93
CA VAL A 108 2.66 -3.32 -4.48
C VAL A 108 1.52 -3.95 -5.28
N GLN A 109 1.05 -3.32 -6.33
CA GLN A 109 0.00 -3.89 -7.19
C GLN A 109 0.54 -5.05 -8.03
N LYS A 110 -0.28 -6.08 -8.19
CA LYS A 110 0.07 -7.30 -8.94
C LYS A 110 -1.02 -7.71 -9.91
#